data_c2aaac6cc4ff9fdfa7a8e020caa32885
#
_entry.id   c2aaac6cc4ff9fdfa7a8e020caa32885
#
_cell.length_a   1.000
_cell.length_b   1.000
_cell.length_c   1.000
_cell.angle_alpha   90.00
_cell.angle_beta   90.00
_cell.angle_gamma   90.00
#
_symmetry.space_group_name_H-M   'P 1'
#
loop_
_entity.id
_entity.type
_entity.pdbx_description
1 polymer ?
#
loop_
_entity_poly.entity_id
_entity_poly.type
_entity_poly.pdbx_seq_one_letter_code
_entity_poly.pdbx_strand_id
1 'polypeptide(L)'
;MERTRFIELVRKKESGEITLLEQKELNEALAANESYAAILRSLKVLSGADPLFNREATATNQAALKKLRERIRQTGQQGRTFPISARWVAAAAVIIVLATGGLLYHFTGRPHQQEASNVVATEKGSRTNLILPDGSKVWVNADTRLTYDHSFGVETRSVYLTGEAYFEVAKDKAHPFIVHTQLMDVKAVGTAFNVRSYKDETNAQATLMEGVVEVAFKQKETGKILLKPMEKVIVRSPAATAADRDVPEIAVVKVNYDSAEAAAPETRWLKNRLVFGQERLETIIKTLERHYGCTIRVQDTGLLNRRLSGIFQDESLTEVLETFRLAAGIKYTIDKNNVLLYK
;
A
#
# COMPACT_ATOMS: atom_id res chain seq x y z
N MET A 1 26.88 -27.22 -22.77
CA MET A 1 26.65 -25.95 -22.05
C MET A 1 25.43 -25.26 -22.65
N GLU A 2 24.58 -24.62 -21.83
CA GLU A 2 23.44 -23.86 -22.34
C GLU A 2 23.88 -22.52 -22.97
N ARG A 3 23.13 -22.08 -23.97
CA ARG A 3 23.46 -20.87 -24.75
C ARG A 3 23.51 -19.60 -23.87
N THR A 4 22.67 -19.52 -22.87
CA THR A 4 22.60 -18.42 -21.90
C THR A 4 23.88 -18.32 -21.05
N ARG A 5 24.36 -19.47 -20.56
CA ARG A 5 25.59 -19.57 -19.76
C ARG A 5 26.82 -19.21 -20.59
N PHE A 6 26.86 -19.57 -21.87
CA PHE A 6 27.93 -19.18 -22.79
C PHE A 6 28.02 -17.65 -22.97
N ILE A 7 26.89 -16.99 -23.17
CA ILE A 7 26.84 -15.50 -23.34
C ILE A 7 27.29 -14.80 -22.04
N GLU A 8 26.91 -15.32 -20.87
CA GLU A 8 27.34 -14.80 -19.57
C GLU A 8 28.85 -14.87 -19.39
N LEU A 9 29.45 -16.02 -19.73
CA LEU A 9 30.91 -16.23 -19.64
C LEU A 9 31.69 -15.33 -20.63
N VAL A 10 31.16 -15.11 -21.83
CA VAL A 10 31.73 -14.15 -22.80
C VAL A 10 31.71 -12.73 -22.24
N ARG A 11 30.60 -12.31 -21.64
CA ARG A 11 30.47 -10.98 -21.04
C ARG A 11 31.43 -10.78 -19.86
N LYS A 12 31.56 -11.77 -18.97
CA LYS A 12 32.51 -11.72 -17.85
C LYS A 12 33.97 -11.68 -18.33
N LYS A 13 34.26 -12.30 -19.46
CA LYS A 13 35.61 -12.23 -20.10
C LYS A 13 35.91 -10.83 -20.63
N GLU A 14 34.93 -10.18 -21.24
CA GLU A 14 35.08 -8.81 -21.76
C GLU A 14 35.16 -7.75 -20.65
N SER A 15 34.45 -7.94 -19.53
CA SER A 15 34.54 -7.06 -18.34
C SER A 15 35.79 -7.31 -17.48
N GLY A 16 36.55 -8.38 -17.72
CA GLY A 16 37.71 -8.76 -16.91
C GLY A 16 37.37 -9.44 -15.59
N GLU A 17 36.11 -9.81 -15.38
CA GLU A 17 35.60 -10.40 -14.12
C GLU A 17 35.56 -11.95 -14.17
N ILE A 18 36.10 -12.57 -15.22
CA ILE A 18 36.07 -14.04 -15.39
C ILE A 18 37.10 -14.73 -14.49
N THR A 19 36.65 -15.76 -13.76
CA THR A 19 37.54 -16.60 -12.94
C THR A 19 38.29 -17.64 -13.79
N LEU A 20 39.41 -18.20 -13.28
CA LEU A 20 40.16 -19.23 -14.01
C LEU A 20 39.38 -20.49 -14.30
N LEU A 21 38.43 -20.88 -13.46
CA LEU A 21 37.51 -22.00 -13.68
C LEU A 21 36.50 -21.71 -14.79
N GLU A 22 35.89 -20.53 -14.77
CA GLU A 22 34.95 -20.06 -15.79
C GLU A 22 35.65 -19.87 -17.16
N GLN A 23 36.90 -19.43 -17.16
CA GLN A 23 37.69 -19.32 -18.38
C GLN A 23 37.99 -20.69 -19.00
N LYS A 24 38.25 -21.72 -18.19
CA LYS A 24 38.39 -23.09 -18.64
C LYS A 24 37.09 -23.63 -19.22
N GLU A 25 35.95 -23.41 -18.55
CA GLU A 25 34.63 -23.78 -19.02
C GLU A 25 34.28 -23.13 -20.37
N LEU A 26 34.61 -21.85 -20.54
CA LEU A 26 34.41 -21.13 -21.80
C LEU A 26 35.29 -21.71 -22.94
N ASN A 27 36.57 -22.04 -22.66
CA ASN A 27 37.48 -22.58 -23.67
C ASN A 27 37.06 -24.00 -24.09
N GLU A 28 36.64 -24.83 -23.17
CA GLU A 28 36.10 -26.18 -23.46
C GLU A 28 34.82 -26.10 -24.31
N ALA A 29 33.93 -25.16 -24.03
CA ALA A 29 32.73 -24.96 -24.84
C ALA A 29 33.03 -24.48 -26.26
N LEU A 30 34.03 -23.62 -26.42
CA LEU A 30 34.48 -23.14 -27.73
C LEU A 30 35.15 -24.22 -28.56
N ALA A 31 35.85 -25.19 -27.92
CA ALA A 31 36.48 -26.33 -28.57
C ALA A 31 35.46 -27.43 -28.97
N ALA A 32 34.39 -27.54 -28.17
CA ALA A 32 33.38 -28.62 -28.35
C ALA A 32 32.29 -28.26 -29.39
N ASN A 33 32.10 -26.99 -29.75
CA ASN A 33 30.99 -26.59 -30.63
C ASN A 33 31.33 -25.37 -31.50
N GLU A 34 31.41 -25.62 -32.80
CA GLU A 34 31.74 -24.61 -33.82
C GLU A 34 30.72 -23.43 -33.87
N SER A 35 29.46 -23.69 -33.49
CA SER A 35 28.43 -22.68 -33.43
C SER A 35 28.73 -21.60 -32.37
N TYR A 36 29.37 -21.93 -31.24
CA TYR A 36 29.79 -20.97 -30.24
C TYR A 36 30.95 -20.09 -30.70
N ALA A 37 31.85 -20.64 -31.50
CA ALA A 37 32.93 -19.88 -32.13
C ALA A 37 32.38 -18.85 -33.14
N ALA A 38 31.32 -19.20 -33.89
CA ALA A 38 30.63 -18.30 -34.80
C ALA A 38 29.91 -17.14 -34.04
N ILE A 39 29.24 -17.45 -32.93
CA ILE A 39 28.59 -16.45 -32.05
C ILE A 39 29.63 -15.49 -31.47
N LEU A 40 30.76 -16.00 -31.01
CA LEU A 40 31.85 -15.16 -30.46
C LEU A 40 32.42 -14.22 -31.51
N ARG A 41 32.62 -14.68 -32.77
CA ARG A 41 33.05 -13.82 -33.91
C ARG A 41 32.05 -12.71 -34.19
N SER A 42 30.74 -13.06 -34.21
CA SER A 42 29.69 -12.07 -34.45
C SER A 42 29.63 -11.02 -33.33
N LEU A 43 29.80 -11.39 -32.08
CA LEU A 43 29.84 -10.49 -30.93
C LEU A 43 31.07 -9.56 -30.98
N LYS A 44 32.25 -10.07 -31.35
CA LYS A 44 33.48 -9.26 -31.53
C LYS A 44 33.37 -8.25 -32.65
N VAL A 45 32.68 -8.57 -33.76
CA VAL A 45 32.42 -7.63 -34.86
C VAL A 45 31.47 -6.52 -34.39
N LEU A 46 30.47 -6.84 -33.55
CA LEU A 46 29.54 -5.86 -32.99
C LEU A 46 30.18 -4.94 -31.93
N SER A 47 31.15 -5.47 -31.18
CA SER A 47 31.86 -4.70 -30.14
C SER A 47 33.00 -3.83 -30.67
N GLY A 48 33.32 -3.91 -31.97
CA GLY A 48 34.41 -3.13 -32.61
C GLY A 48 35.83 -3.53 -32.16
N ALA A 49 35.99 -4.71 -31.53
CA ALA A 49 37.26 -5.16 -30.95
C ALA A 49 38.12 -6.02 -31.88
N ASP A 50 37.82 -6.09 -33.20
CA ASP A 50 38.61 -6.85 -34.15
C ASP A 50 39.67 -5.93 -34.81
N PRO A 51 40.98 -6.16 -34.53
CA PRO A 51 42.06 -5.30 -35.06
C PRO A 51 42.24 -5.36 -36.55
N LEU A 52 41.71 -6.37 -37.25
CA LEU A 52 41.77 -6.47 -38.73
C LEU A 52 40.73 -5.59 -39.41
N PHE A 53 39.56 -5.42 -38.82
CA PHE A 53 38.50 -4.54 -39.33
C PHE A 53 38.83 -3.07 -39.17
N ASN A 54 39.61 -2.72 -38.17
CA ASN A 54 39.99 -1.34 -37.84
C ASN A 54 41.09 -0.79 -38.82
N ARG A 55 41.88 -1.65 -39.47
CA ARG A 55 42.93 -1.22 -40.39
C ARG A 55 42.36 -0.84 -41.78
N GLU A 56 41.44 -1.60 -42.34
CA GLU A 56 40.80 -1.29 -43.60
C GLU A 56 39.79 -0.13 -43.47
N ALA A 57 39.02 -0.11 -42.37
CA ALA A 57 38.09 0.98 -42.11
C ALA A 57 38.79 2.34 -41.92
N THR A 58 40.01 2.35 -41.34
CA THR A 58 40.75 3.61 -41.10
C THR A 58 41.30 4.20 -42.41
N ALA A 59 41.78 3.37 -43.34
CA ALA A 59 42.28 3.85 -44.63
C ALA A 59 41.13 4.35 -45.54
N THR A 60 40.02 3.63 -45.60
CA THR A 60 38.84 4.02 -46.39
C THR A 60 38.12 5.24 -45.79
N ASN A 61 38.06 5.34 -44.46
CA ASN A 61 37.48 6.49 -43.78
C ASN A 61 38.36 7.75 -43.90
N GLN A 62 39.69 7.63 -43.90
CA GLN A 62 40.58 8.77 -44.12
C GLN A 62 40.47 9.30 -45.57
N ALA A 63 40.35 8.41 -46.55
CA ALA A 63 40.11 8.81 -47.94
C ALA A 63 38.73 9.46 -48.13
N ALA A 64 37.69 8.91 -47.46
CA ALA A 64 36.35 9.48 -47.46
C ALA A 64 36.29 10.84 -46.73
N LEU A 65 36.95 10.97 -45.58
CA LEU A 65 37.07 12.22 -44.84
C LEU A 65 37.86 13.30 -45.65
N LYS A 66 38.90 12.90 -46.36
CA LYS A 66 39.62 13.82 -47.25
C LYS A 66 38.76 14.32 -48.39
N LYS A 67 38.01 13.43 -49.07
CA LYS A 67 37.03 13.81 -50.10
C LYS A 67 35.90 14.67 -49.53
N LEU A 68 35.43 14.39 -48.33
CA LEU A 68 34.39 15.19 -47.69
C LEU A 68 34.90 16.59 -47.31
N ARG A 69 36.14 16.70 -46.79
CA ARG A 69 36.78 17.98 -46.48
C ARG A 69 37.03 18.81 -47.76
N GLU A 70 37.42 18.17 -48.85
CA GLU A 70 37.58 18.88 -50.16
C GLU A 70 36.23 19.33 -50.70
N ARG A 71 35.16 18.53 -50.62
CA ARG A 71 33.81 18.96 -51.01
C ARG A 71 33.30 20.11 -50.14
N ILE A 72 33.50 20.05 -48.83
CA ILE A 72 33.11 21.14 -47.91
C ILE A 72 33.89 22.41 -48.23
N ARG A 73 35.19 22.31 -48.61
CA ARG A 73 36.01 23.46 -48.96
C ARG A 73 35.61 24.05 -50.31
N GLN A 74 35.10 23.24 -51.25
CA GLN A 74 34.60 23.71 -52.55
C GLN A 74 33.17 24.27 -52.45
N THR A 75 32.36 23.81 -51.49
CA THR A 75 31.01 24.32 -51.30
C THR A 75 30.97 25.55 -50.39
N GLY A 76 32.08 25.89 -49.73
CA GLY A 76 32.19 27.02 -48.79
C GLY A 76 32.20 28.42 -49.41
N GLN A 77 32.04 28.56 -50.76
CA GLN A 77 32.09 29.87 -51.40
C GLN A 77 30.76 30.38 -51.98
N GLN A 78 29.62 29.66 -51.73
CA GLN A 78 28.32 30.23 -52.11
C GLN A 78 27.24 29.90 -51.00
N GLY A 79 27.60 30.21 -49.79
CA GLY A 79 26.57 30.35 -48.77
C GLY A 79 25.75 31.60 -49.02
N ARG A 80 24.62 31.49 -49.73
CA ARG A 80 23.57 32.51 -49.66
C ARG A 80 23.12 32.60 -48.21
N THR A 81 23.74 33.47 -47.45
CA THR A 81 23.21 33.89 -46.16
C THR A 81 21.90 34.64 -46.46
N PHE A 82 20.78 33.92 -46.31
CA PHE A 82 19.53 34.62 -46.21
C PHE A 82 19.62 35.42 -44.92
N PRO A 83 19.49 36.75 -44.95
CA PRO A 83 19.44 37.55 -43.74
C PRO A 83 18.14 37.15 -43.03
N ILE A 84 18.23 36.18 -42.14
CA ILE A 84 17.12 35.93 -41.20
C ILE A 84 17.04 37.20 -40.38
N SER A 85 16.07 38.07 -40.71
CA SER A 85 15.91 39.32 -39.98
C SER A 85 15.71 38.97 -38.49
N ALA A 86 16.36 39.71 -37.60
CA ALA A 86 16.27 39.53 -36.17
C ALA A 86 14.81 39.43 -35.67
N ARG A 87 13.86 39.96 -36.45
CA ARG A 87 12.42 39.87 -36.21
C ARG A 87 11.87 38.43 -36.28
N TRP A 88 12.37 37.59 -37.21
CA TRP A 88 11.93 36.18 -37.31
C TRP A 88 12.51 35.31 -36.20
N VAL A 89 13.74 35.59 -35.75
CA VAL A 89 14.36 34.91 -34.61
C VAL A 89 13.65 35.28 -33.33
N ALA A 90 13.30 36.56 -33.15
CA ALA A 90 12.53 37.02 -32.03
C ALA A 90 11.11 36.40 -32.01
N ALA A 91 10.44 36.29 -33.15
CA ALA A 91 9.13 35.67 -33.27
C ALA A 91 9.18 34.16 -32.91
N ALA A 92 10.21 33.44 -33.39
CA ALA A 92 10.39 32.02 -33.03
C ALA A 92 10.68 31.83 -31.56
N ALA A 93 11.48 32.69 -30.92
CA ALA A 93 11.75 32.65 -29.49
C ALA A 93 10.47 32.88 -28.66
N VAL A 94 9.62 33.83 -29.05
CA VAL A 94 8.32 34.06 -28.38
C VAL A 94 7.40 32.86 -28.50
N ILE A 95 7.33 32.22 -29.68
CA ILE A 95 6.51 31.02 -29.88
C ILE A 95 7.02 29.86 -29.01
N ILE A 96 8.35 29.68 -28.89
CA ILE A 96 8.93 28.64 -28.03
C ILE A 96 8.62 28.91 -26.54
N VAL A 97 8.73 30.16 -26.12
CA VAL A 97 8.41 30.55 -24.73
C VAL A 97 6.91 30.34 -24.43
N LEU A 98 6.03 30.71 -25.37
CA LEU A 98 4.58 30.48 -25.21
C LEU A 98 4.22 29.00 -25.26
N ALA A 99 4.84 28.21 -26.14
CA ALA A 99 4.64 26.78 -26.24
C ALA A 99 5.15 26.04 -24.98
N THR A 100 6.36 26.36 -24.51
CA THR A 100 6.92 25.78 -23.28
C THR A 100 6.18 26.27 -22.04
N GLY A 101 5.79 27.54 -21.96
CA GLY A 101 4.95 28.09 -20.89
C GLY A 101 3.56 27.47 -20.88
N GLY A 102 2.93 27.29 -22.03
CA GLY A 102 1.64 26.59 -22.18
C GLY A 102 1.73 25.12 -21.82
N LEU A 103 2.81 24.43 -22.22
CA LEU A 103 3.06 23.04 -21.88
C LEU A 103 3.30 22.88 -20.36
N LEU A 104 4.14 23.72 -19.77
CA LEU A 104 4.37 23.76 -18.33
C LEU A 104 3.06 24.09 -17.58
N TYR A 105 2.29 25.07 -18.02
CA TYR A 105 0.97 25.38 -17.44
C TYR A 105 0.01 24.18 -17.53
N HIS A 106 0.02 23.45 -18.66
CA HIS A 106 -0.83 22.27 -18.82
C HIS A 106 -0.41 21.10 -17.89
N PHE A 107 0.90 20.93 -17.65
CA PHE A 107 1.42 19.86 -16.78
C PHE A 107 1.48 20.24 -15.29
N THR A 108 1.71 21.52 -14.96
CA THR A 108 1.80 21.99 -13.57
C THR A 108 0.58 22.74 -13.08
N GLY A 109 -0.21 23.31 -14.00
CA GLY A 109 -1.31 24.23 -13.70
C GLY A 109 -2.68 23.59 -13.56
N ARG A 110 -2.79 22.24 -13.53
CA ARG A 110 -3.99 21.65 -12.93
C ARG A 110 -3.82 21.81 -11.43
N PRO A 111 -4.52 22.78 -10.75
CA PRO A 111 -4.64 22.66 -9.33
C PRO A 111 -5.15 21.25 -9.09
N HIS A 112 -4.47 20.50 -8.25
CA HIS A 112 -5.06 19.32 -7.65
C HIS A 112 -6.30 19.90 -6.98
N GLN A 113 -7.42 19.90 -7.70
CA GLN A 113 -8.72 20.11 -7.08
C GLN A 113 -8.72 19.05 -6.00
N GLN A 114 -8.54 19.48 -4.75
CA GLN A 114 -8.92 18.66 -3.62
C GLN A 114 -10.38 18.31 -3.91
N GLU A 115 -10.57 17.15 -4.53
CA GLU A 115 -11.89 16.62 -4.79
C GLU A 115 -12.55 16.65 -3.44
N ALA A 116 -13.65 17.40 -3.36
CA ALA A 116 -14.35 17.60 -2.11
C ALA A 116 -14.77 16.21 -1.61
N SER A 117 -14.02 15.66 -0.68
CA SER A 117 -14.28 14.35 -0.12
C SER A 117 -15.35 14.49 0.95
N ASN A 118 -16.35 13.62 0.90
CA ASN A 118 -17.32 13.51 1.98
C ASN A 118 -16.65 12.85 3.18
N VAL A 119 -16.64 13.52 4.31
CA VAL A 119 -16.01 13.04 5.55
C VAL A 119 -17.08 12.84 6.60
N VAL A 120 -17.17 11.62 7.10
CA VAL A 120 -17.97 11.27 8.28
C VAL A 120 -16.99 10.97 9.40
N ALA A 121 -17.06 11.71 10.49
CA ALA A 121 -16.20 11.53 11.66
C ALA A 121 -17.03 11.43 12.93
N THR A 122 -16.64 10.50 13.81
CA THR A 122 -17.22 10.32 15.13
C THR A 122 -16.16 10.59 16.19
N GLU A 123 -16.54 11.22 17.27
CA GLU A 123 -15.69 11.38 18.44
C GLU A 123 -15.78 10.16 19.37
N LYS A 124 -14.90 10.07 20.35
CA LYS A 124 -15.03 9.10 21.46
C LYS A 124 -16.38 9.28 22.15
N GLY A 125 -17.05 8.19 22.47
CA GLY A 125 -18.40 8.20 23.05
C GLY A 125 -19.53 8.41 22.04
N SER A 126 -19.21 8.62 20.76
CA SER A 126 -20.21 8.92 19.72
C SER A 126 -20.19 7.86 18.62
N ARG A 127 -21.35 7.51 18.10
CA ARG A 127 -21.53 6.61 16.96
C ARG A 127 -22.54 7.22 16.01
N THR A 128 -22.46 6.85 14.75
CA THR A 128 -23.43 7.29 13.74
C THR A 128 -23.70 6.17 12.73
N ASN A 129 -24.76 6.33 11.99
CA ASN A 129 -25.02 5.49 10.83
C ASN A 129 -25.34 6.37 9.62
N LEU A 130 -25.08 5.89 8.43
CA LEU A 130 -25.36 6.59 7.19
C LEU A 130 -25.70 5.59 6.07
N ILE A 131 -26.34 6.12 5.04
CA ILE A 131 -26.57 5.41 3.78
C ILE A 131 -25.69 6.10 2.74
N LEU A 132 -24.83 5.31 2.08
CA LEU A 132 -23.97 5.80 1.00
C LEU A 132 -24.79 5.99 -0.30
N PRO A 133 -24.25 6.73 -1.31
CA PRO A 133 -24.97 6.99 -2.55
C PRO A 133 -25.41 5.73 -3.32
N ASP A 134 -24.74 4.60 -3.13
CA ASP A 134 -25.07 3.29 -3.73
C ASP A 134 -26.14 2.51 -2.98
N GLY A 135 -26.67 3.06 -1.88
CA GLY A 135 -27.63 2.40 -0.99
C GLY A 135 -27.01 1.49 0.06
N SER A 136 -25.67 1.37 0.12
CA SER A 136 -24.98 0.65 1.19
C SER A 136 -25.20 1.34 2.53
N LYS A 137 -25.45 0.53 3.58
CA LYS A 137 -25.61 1.03 4.94
C LYS A 137 -24.29 0.87 5.70
N VAL A 138 -23.91 1.91 6.43
CA VAL A 138 -22.68 1.92 7.21
C VAL A 138 -22.98 2.37 8.65
N TRP A 139 -22.56 1.60 9.62
CA TRP A 139 -22.52 1.98 11.02
C TRP A 139 -21.08 2.33 11.36
N VAL A 140 -20.85 3.51 11.86
CA VAL A 140 -19.54 4.07 12.18
C VAL A 140 -19.39 4.09 13.70
N ASN A 141 -18.40 3.36 14.21
CA ASN A 141 -18.14 3.27 15.65
C ASN A 141 -17.47 4.56 16.15
N ALA A 142 -17.27 4.66 17.45
CA ALA A 142 -16.62 5.80 18.11
C ALA A 142 -15.16 5.96 17.67
N ASP A 143 -14.66 7.21 17.68
CA ASP A 143 -13.28 7.58 17.32
C ASP A 143 -12.90 7.11 15.89
N THR A 144 -13.82 7.32 14.95
CA THR A 144 -13.71 6.78 13.59
C THR A 144 -13.86 7.89 12.55
N ARG A 145 -13.05 7.80 11.49
CA ARG A 145 -13.15 8.64 10.30
C ARG A 145 -13.37 7.76 9.08
N LEU A 146 -14.45 8.02 8.36
CA LEU A 146 -14.79 7.43 7.07
C LEU A 146 -14.81 8.52 6.02
N THR A 147 -14.13 8.32 4.90
CA THR A 147 -14.06 9.29 3.80
C THR A 147 -14.36 8.61 2.48
N TYR A 148 -15.12 9.25 1.60
CA TYR A 148 -15.31 8.85 0.23
C TYR A 148 -15.39 10.09 -0.67
N ASP A 149 -14.97 9.99 -1.92
CA ASP A 149 -14.89 11.09 -2.86
C ASP A 149 -16.08 11.15 -3.84
N HIS A 150 -16.07 12.11 -4.74
CA HIS A 150 -17.11 12.26 -5.76
C HIS A 150 -17.06 11.19 -6.86
N SER A 151 -15.95 10.48 -7.00
CA SER A 151 -15.80 9.37 -7.95
C SER A 151 -16.41 8.06 -7.43
N PHE A 152 -16.96 8.07 -6.21
CA PHE A 152 -17.62 6.93 -5.59
C PHE A 152 -18.77 6.40 -6.48
N GLY A 153 -18.61 5.14 -6.95
CA GLY A 153 -19.58 4.49 -7.80
C GLY A 153 -19.39 4.68 -9.30
N VAL A 154 -18.36 5.40 -9.76
CA VAL A 154 -18.05 5.55 -11.19
C VAL A 154 -17.36 4.28 -11.72
N GLU A 155 -16.21 3.92 -11.18
CA GLU A 155 -15.49 2.68 -11.49
C GLU A 155 -15.50 1.72 -10.30
N THR A 156 -15.28 2.27 -9.10
CA THR A 156 -15.28 1.56 -7.83
C THR A 156 -16.06 2.35 -6.79
N ARG A 157 -16.50 1.66 -5.74
CA ARG A 157 -17.13 2.26 -4.56
C ARG A 157 -16.09 2.28 -3.43
N SER A 158 -15.16 3.23 -3.55
CA SER A 158 -14.01 3.31 -2.63
C SER A 158 -14.32 4.18 -1.41
N VAL A 159 -14.03 3.65 -0.22
CA VAL A 159 -14.09 4.36 1.05
C VAL A 159 -12.77 4.19 1.82
N TYR A 160 -12.36 5.21 2.55
CA TYR A 160 -11.15 5.21 3.37
C TYR A 160 -11.55 5.21 4.84
N LEU A 161 -11.08 4.22 5.60
CA LEU A 161 -11.46 4.02 7.00
C LEU A 161 -10.23 4.13 7.92
N THR A 162 -10.36 4.95 8.95
CA THR A 162 -9.53 4.93 10.14
C THR A 162 -10.45 4.81 11.35
N GLY A 163 -10.39 3.70 12.08
CA GLY A 163 -11.32 3.40 13.14
C GLY A 163 -12.04 2.07 12.91
N GLU A 164 -13.32 2.02 13.22
CA GLU A 164 -14.15 0.81 13.09
C GLU A 164 -15.49 1.12 12.46
N ALA A 165 -15.88 0.32 11.47
CA ALA A 165 -17.19 0.42 10.85
C ALA A 165 -17.72 -0.95 10.41
N TYR A 166 -19.04 -1.11 10.49
CA TYR A 166 -19.78 -2.23 9.95
C TYR A 166 -20.50 -1.80 8.67
N PHE A 167 -20.41 -2.64 7.66
CA PHE A 167 -20.92 -2.38 6.32
C PHE A 167 -21.95 -3.43 5.92
N GLU A 168 -23.12 -3.00 5.44
CA GLU A 168 -24.04 -3.79 4.66
C GLU A 168 -24.02 -3.25 3.22
N VAL A 169 -23.21 -3.88 2.38
CA VAL A 169 -22.92 -3.39 1.03
C VAL A 169 -24.01 -3.81 0.05
N ALA A 170 -24.53 -2.84 -0.70
CA ALA A 170 -25.47 -3.09 -1.78
C ALA A 170 -24.85 -3.98 -2.87
N LYS A 171 -25.63 -4.93 -3.42
CA LYS A 171 -25.16 -5.87 -4.45
C LYS A 171 -24.93 -5.16 -5.77
N ASP A 172 -23.68 -5.01 -6.16
CA ASP A 172 -23.26 -4.52 -7.47
C ASP A 172 -21.92 -5.16 -7.87
N LYS A 173 -21.97 -6.03 -8.87
CA LYS A 173 -20.78 -6.73 -9.38
C LYS A 173 -19.95 -5.88 -10.35
N ALA A 174 -20.56 -4.89 -10.98
CA ALA A 174 -19.87 -4.03 -11.94
C ALA A 174 -18.94 -3.04 -11.23
N HIS A 175 -19.35 -2.52 -10.07
CA HIS A 175 -18.59 -1.55 -9.29
C HIS A 175 -18.27 -2.14 -7.91
N PRO A 176 -17.11 -2.79 -7.72
CA PRO A 176 -16.74 -3.38 -6.45
C PRO A 176 -16.62 -2.31 -5.35
N PHE A 177 -17.08 -2.67 -4.15
CA PHE A 177 -16.94 -1.83 -2.95
C PHE A 177 -15.57 -2.13 -2.29
N ILE A 178 -14.78 -1.08 -2.01
CA ILE A 178 -13.43 -1.25 -1.45
C ILE A 178 -13.28 -0.38 -0.21
N VAL A 179 -12.97 -1.00 0.93
CA VAL A 179 -12.59 -0.29 2.16
C VAL A 179 -11.07 -0.25 2.24
N HIS A 180 -10.52 0.94 2.08
CA HIS A 180 -9.08 1.19 2.23
C HIS A 180 -8.75 1.49 3.68
N THR A 181 -7.81 0.75 4.25
CA THR A 181 -7.24 1.01 5.58
C THR A 181 -5.73 1.19 5.50
N GLN A 182 -5.07 1.42 6.62
CA GLN A 182 -3.61 1.55 6.66
C GLN A 182 -2.89 0.24 6.30
N LEU A 183 -3.41 -0.93 6.70
CA LEU A 183 -2.72 -2.22 6.59
C LEU A 183 -3.28 -3.13 5.49
N MET A 184 -4.54 -2.94 5.09
CA MET A 184 -5.22 -3.80 4.14
C MET A 184 -6.30 -3.05 3.35
N ASP A 185 -6.63 -3.58 2.19
CA ASP A 185 -7.80 -3.20 1.39
C ASP A 185 -8.79 -4.36 1.41
N VAL A 186 -10.05 -4.05 1.71
CA VAL A 186 -11.15 -5.03 1.86
C VAL A 186 -12.14 -4.83 0.73
N LYS A 187 -12.18 -5.76 -0.23
CA LYS A 187 -13.03 -5.71 -1.42
C LYS A 187 -14.27 -6.58 -1.25
N ALA A 188 -15.43 -6.00 -1.49
CA ALA A 188 -16.76 -6.59 -1.30
C ALA A 188 -17.67 -6.39 -2.53
N VAL A 189 -18.64 -7.30 -2.72
CA VAL A 189 -19.60 -7.26 -3.86
C VAL A 189 -21.02 -7.59 -3.39
N GLY A 190 -21.47 -6.99 -2.30
CA GLY A 190 -22.79 -7.29 -1.73
C GLY A 190 -22.69 -8.24 -0.55
N THR A 191 -22.08 -7.76 0.53
CA THR A 191 -21.67 -8.52 1.71
C THR A 191 -21.95 -7.72 2.97
N ALA A 192 -22.05 -8.42 4.12
CA ALA A 192 -22.07 -7.81 5.43
C ALA A 192 -20.78 -8.13 6.18
N PHE A 193 -20.04 -7.11 6.63
CA PHE A 193 -18.74 -7.28 7.28
C PHE A 193 -18.37 -6.12 8.19
N ASN A 194 -17.50 -6.39 9.17
CA ASN A 194 -16.91 -5.38 10.06
C ASN A 194 -15.44 -5.18 9.72
N VAL A 195 -14.97 -3.93 9.72
CA VAL A 195 -13.56 -3.57 9.58
C VAL A 195 -13.15 -2.72 10.76
N ARG A 196 -12.04 -3.10 11.42
CA ARG A 196 -11.44 -2.37 12.53
C ARG A 196 -9.97 -2.07 12.21
N SER A 197 -9.61 -0.80 12.18
CA SER A 197 -8.26 -0.32 11.87
C SER A 197 -8.00 1.04 12.54
N TYR A 198 -7.81 1.03 13.85
CA TYR A 198 -7.46 2.22 14.62
C TYR A 198 -5.96 2.50 14.54
N LYS A 199 -5.57 3.78 14.52
CA LYS A 199 -4.15 4.19 14.43
C LYS A 199 -3.32 3.81 15.65
N ASP A 200 -3.95 3.77 16.82
CA ASP A 200 -3.34 3.47 18.12
C ASP A 200 -3.38 1.97 18.46
N GLU A 201 -3.83 1.13 17.52
CA GLU A 201 -3.83 -0.33 17.66
C GLU A 201 -2.71 -0.98 16.85
N THR A 202 -2.21 -2.10 17.35
CA THR A 202 -1.09 -2.85 16.75
C THR A 202 -1.52 -3.79 15.62
N ASN A 203 -2.83 -3.87 15.34
CA ASN A 203 -3.39 -4.70 14.28
C ASN A 203 -4.63 -4.07 13.65
N ALA A 204 -4.94 -4.52 12.42
CA ALA A 204 -6.21 -4.29 11.77
C ALA A 204 -6.95 -5.62 11.58
N GLN A 205 -8.28 -5.57 11.55
CA GLN A 205 -9.11 -6.76 11.45
C GLN A 205 -10.24 -6.53 10.45
N ALA A 206 -10.58 -7.58 9.69
CA ALA A 206 -11.80 -7.63 8.90
C ALA A 206 -12.53 -8.94 9.19
N THR A 207 -13.81 -8.86 9.53
CA THR A 207 -14.66 -10.00 9.90
C THR A 207 -15.83 -10.06 8.94
N LEU A 208 -16.00 -11.20 8.26
CA LEU A 208 -17.09 -11.43 7.34
C LEU A 208 -18.29 -12.07 8.04
N MET A 209 -19.47 -11.46 7.87
CA MET A 209 -20.72 -11.98 8.38
C MET A 209 -21.50 -12.71 7.29
N GLU A 210 -21.65 -12.11 6.11
CA GLU A 210 -22.40 -12.66 4.99
C GLU A 210 -21.72 -12.34 3.66
N GLY A 211 -21.75 -13.31 2.75
CA GLY A 211 -21.21 -13.18 1.38
C GLY A 211 -19.77 -13.63 1.25
N VAL A 212 -18.96 -12.91 0.46
CA VAL A 212 -17.53 -13.16 0.22
C VAL A 212 -16.78 -11.85 0.17
N VAL A 213 -15.64 -11.78 0.86
CA VAL A 213 -14.75 -10.61 0.91
C VAL A 213 -13.34 -11.03 0.51
N GLU A 214 -12.72 -10.27 -0.41
CA GLU A 214 -11.31 -10.38 -0.74
C GLU A 214 -10.52 -9.34 0.09
N VAL A 215 -9.51 -9.79 0.81
CA VAL A 215 -8.62 -8.91 1.57
C VAL A 215 -7.24 -8.92 0.94
N ALA A 216 -6.74 -7.75 0.52
CA ALA A 216 -5.40 -7.53 0.00
C ALA A 216 -4.54 -6.81 1.04
N PHE A 217 -3.28 -7.20 1.19
CA PHE A 217 -2.37 -6.69 2.22
C PHE A 217 -1.40 -5.66 1.64
N LYS A 218 -1.29 -4.49 2.27
CA LYS A 218 -0.38 -3.42 1.79
C LYS A 218 1.10 -3.71 2.04
N GLN A 219 1.41 -4.65 2.92
CA GLN A 219 2.79 -5.03 3.24
C GLN A 219 3.36 -6.12 2.34
N LYS A 220 2.52 -6.81 1.56
CA LYS A 220 2.92 -7.90 0.65
C LYS A 220 2.22 -7.72 -0.69
N GLU A 221 2.96 -7.42 -1.72
CA GLU A 221 2.44 -7.17 -3.07
C GLU A 221 1.66 -8.33 -3.69
N THR A 222 1.74 -9.56 -3.14
CA THR A 222 1.19 -10.77 -3.76
C THR A 222 0.22 -11.57 -2.90
N GLY A 223 -0.22 -11.03 -1.75
CA GLY A 223 -1.10 -11.80 -0.85
C GLY A 223 -2.53 -11.31 -0.87
N LYS A 224 -3.46 -12.12 -1.41
CA LYS A 224 -4.91 -11.92 -1.26
C LYS A 224 -5.52 -13.12 -0.54
N ILE A 225 -6.47 -12.86 0.35
CA ILE A 225 -7.23 -13.89 1.06
C ILE A 225 -8.72 -13.67 0.79
N LEU A 226 -9.43 -14.76 0.50
CA LEU A 226 -10.89 -14.76 0.45
C LEU A 226 -11.41 -15.23 1.79
N LEU A 227 -12.15 -14.38 2.48
CA LEU A 227 -12.85 -14.74 3.71
C LEU A 227 -14.19 -15.39 3.38
N LYS A 228 -14.51 -16.42 4.14
CA LYS A 228 -15.83 -17.05 4.19
C LYS A 228 -16.63 -16.47 5.36
N PRO A 229 -17.96 -16.60 5.33
CA PRO A 229 -18.79 -16.19 6.47
C PRO A 229 -18.27 -16.79 7.79
N MET A 230 -18.25 -15.97 8.82
CA MET A 230 -17.71 -16.28 10.14
C MET A 230 -16.19 -16.50 10.18
N GLU A 231 -15.47 -15.97 9.21
CA GLU A 231 -14.02 -15.84 9.28
C GLU A 231 -13.60 -14.40 9.53
N LYS A 232 -12.53 -14.25 10.29
CA LYS A 232 -11.86 -12.99 10.58
C LYS A 232 -10.40 -13.07 10.18
N VAL A 233 -9.92 -12.07 9.43
CA VAL A 233 -8.49 -11.84 9.22
C VAL A 233 -7.97 -10.80 10.21
N ILE A 234 -6.80 -11.06 10.76
CA ILE A 234 -6.05 -10.14 11.62
C ILE A 234 -4.74 -9.85 10.92
N VAL A 235 -4.44 -8.57 10.71
CA VAL A 235 -3.19 -8.10 10.08
C VAL A 235 -2.43 -7.29 11.11
N ARG A 236 -1.23 -7.73 11.48
CA ARG A 236 -0.39 -7.03 12.45
C ARG A 236 0.37 -5.89 11.80
N SER A 237 0.45 -4.76 12.48
CA SER A 237 1.27 -3.62 12.06
C SER A 237 2.76 -3.95 12.15
N PRO A 238 3.61 -3.48 11.23
CA PRO A 238 5.07 -3.58 11.36
C PRO A 238 5.61 -2.86 12.61
N ALA A 239 4.88 -1.86 13.09
CA ALA A 239 5.22 -1.10 14.30
C ALA A 239 4.83 -1.84 15.59
N ALA A 240 4.27 -3.06 15.52
CA ALA A 240 3.89 -3.85 16.69
C ALA A 240 5.11 -4.18 17.56
N THR A 241 4.93 -4.07 18.87
CA THR A 241 5.99 -4.30 19.85
C THR A 241 6.38 -5.78 19.99
N ALA A 242 7.47 -6.06 20.71
CA ALA A 242 7.90 -7.45 20.99
C ALA A 242 6.79 -8.26 21.72
N ALA A 243 5.94 -7.61 22.51
CA ALA A 243 4.83 -8.25 23.23
C ALA A 243 3.73 -8.76 22.28
N ASP A 244 3.66 -8.22 21.06
CA ASP A 244 2.65 -8.60 20.05
C ASP A 244 3.17 -9.64 19.06
N ARG A 245 4.43 -10.13 19.21
CA ARG A 245 5.07 -11.07 18.27
C ARG A 245 4.50 -12.48 18.30
N ASP A 246 3.75 -12.82 19.32
CA ASP A 246 3.06 -14.12 19.41
C ASP A 246 1.90 -14.24 18.41
N VAL A 247 1.44 -13.11 17.84
CA VAL A 247 0.43 -13.10 16.78
C VAL A 247 1.14 -13.15 15.42
N PRO A 248 0.78 -14.09 14.53
CA PRO A 248 1.29 -14.09 13.16
C PRO A 248 1.04 -12.74 12.47
N GLU A 249 1.92 -12.38 11.53
CA GLU A 249 1.78 -11.13 10.74
C GLU A 249 0.41 -11.05 10.05
N ILE A 250 -0.10 -12.20 9.60
CA ILE A 250 -1.44 -12.37 9.05
C ILE A 250 -2.02 -13.67 9.62
N ALA A 251 -3.18 -13.60 10.23
CA ALA A 251 -3.91 -14.75 10.75
C ALA A 251 -5.35 -14.75 10.26
N VAL A 252 -5.85 -15.91 9.83
CA VAL A 252 -7.28 -16.13 9.57
C VAL A 252 -7.81 -17.06 10.67
N VAL A 253 -8.82 -16.58 11.37
CA VAL A 253 -9.44 -17.33 12.47
C VAL A 253 -10.95 -17.42 12.27
N LYS A 254 -11.55 -18.50 12.74
CA LYS A 254 -13.01 -18.62 12.79
C LYS A 254 -13.55 -17.79 13.95
N VAL A 255 -14.64 -17.09 13.68
CA VAL A 255 -15.36 -16.33 14.69
C VAL A 255 -16.38 -17.24 15.35
N ASN A 256 -16.38 -17.28 16.68
CA ASN A 256 -17.40 -18.00 17.44
C ASN A 256 -18.69 -17.20 17.38
N TYR A 257 -19.65 -17.70 16.61
CA TYR A 257 -20.99 -17.15 16.58
C TYR A 257 -21.76 -17.58 17.83
N ASP A 258 -22.22 -16.62 18.58
CA ASP A 258 -23.14 -16.90 19.68
C ASP A 258 -24.55 -17.05 19.11
N SER A 259 -25.00 -18.30 19.01
CA SER A 259 -26.34 -18.62 18.48
C SER A 259 -27.46 -18.07 19.34
N ALA A 260 -27.25 -17.89 20.66
CA ALA A 260 -28.23 -17.31 21.57
C ALA A 260 -28.43 -15.80 21.31
N GLU A 261 -27.42 -15.12 20.83
CA GLU A 261 -27.42 -13.67 20.58
C GLU A 261 -27.58 -13.29 19.11
N ALA A 262 -27.51 -14.27 18.22
CA ALA A 262 -27.47 -14.05 16.76
C ALA A 262 -26.46 -12.96 16.35
N ALA A 263 -25.27 -12.92 16.99
CA ALA A 263 -24.26 -11.90 16.77
C ALA A 263 -22.84 -12.47 16.92
N ALA A 264 -21.95 -12.02 16.05
CA ALA A 264 -20.52 -12.22 16.23
C ALA A 264 -19.96 -11.23 17.26
N PRO A 265 -18.88 -11.57 17.96
CA PRO A 265 -18.25 -10.68 18.94
C PRO A 265 -17.95 -9.29 18.35
N GLU A 266 -17.51 -9.23 17.10
CA GLU A 266 -17.11 -8.02 16.40
C GLU A 266 -18.27 -7.09 16.03
N THR A 267 -19.52 -7.54 16.10
CA THR A 267 -20.72 -6.73 15.81
C THR A 267 -21.53 -6.39 17.05
N ARG A 268 -21.10 -6.82 18.24
CA ARG A 268 -21.82 -6.58 19.51
C ARG A 268 -21.90 -5.09 19.87
N TRP A 269 -20.91 -4.30 19.44
CA TRP A 269 -20.91 -2.85 19.62
C TRP A 269 -22.11 -2.15 18.95
N LEU A 270 -22.70 -2.74 17.89
CA LEU A 270 -23.94 -2.25 17.26
C LEU A 270 -25.14 -2.28 18.23
N LYS A 271 -25.10 -3.18 19.21
CA LYS A 271 -26.11 -3.36 20.25
C LYS A 271 -25.67 -2.76 21.60
N ASN A 272 -24.72 -1.82 21.61
CA ASN A 272 -24.16 -1.20 22.81
C ASN A 272 -23.57 -2.19 23.83
N ARG A 273 -22.98 -3.30 23.33
CA ARG A 273 -22.47 -4.37 24.18
C ARG A 273 -20.95 -4.46 24.07
N LEU A 274 -20.28 -4.47 25.23
CA LEU A 274 -18.85 -4.70 25.36
C LEU A 274 -18.61 -6.14 25.80
N VAL A 275 -17.73 -6.84 25.10
CA VAL A 275 -17.37 -8.23 25.45
C VAL A 275 -15.87 -8.37 25.39
N PHE A 276 -15.28 -8.76 26.50
CA PHE A 276 -13.85 -9.01 26.64
C PHE A 276 -13.63 -10.49 26.95
N GLY A 277 -12.79 -11.15 26.16
CA GLY A 277 -12.47 -12.57 26.31
C GLY A 277 -10.97 -12.75 26.55
N GLN A 278 -10.50 -12.73 27.80
CA GLN A 278 -9.07 -12.83 28.14
C GLN A 278 -8.23 -11.74 27.46
N GLU A 279 -8.77 -10.53 27.33
CA GLU A 279 -8.08 -9.41 26.71
C GLU A 279 -7.17 -8.69 27.70
N ARG A 280 -6.06 -8.14 27.22
CA ARG A 280 -5.15 -7.31 28.02
C ARG A 280 -5.87 -6.02 28.44
N LEU A 281 -5.63 -5.57 29.68
CA LEU A 281 -6.21 -4.33 30.19
C LEU A 281 -5.87 -3.13 29.29
N GLU A 282 -4.69 -3.10 28.70
CA GLU A 282 -4.29 -2.08 27.71
C GLU A 282 -5.30 -1.98 26.54
N THR A 283 -5.72 -3.10 25.97
CA THR A 283 -6.71 -3.15 24.88
C THR A 283 -8.12 -2.77 25.38
N ILE A 284 -8.47 -3.26 26.56
CA ILE A 284 -9.76 -2.94 27.20
C ILE A 284 -9.89 -1.45 27.46
N ILE A 285 -8.85 -0.80 27.96
CA ILE A 285 -8.81 0.66 28.20
C ILE A 285 -9.15 1.42 26.92
N LYS A 286 -8.49 1.12 25.82
CA LYS A 286 -8.76 1.78 24.53
C LYS A 286 -10.23 1.62 24.10
N THR A 287 -10.81 0.44 24.32
CA THR A 287 -12.21 0.16 24.02
C THR A 287 -13.14 0.95 24.94
N LEU A 288 -12.85 1.03 26.24
CA LEU A 288 -13.64 1.81 27.21
C LEU A 288 -13.54 3.32 26.93
N GLU A 289 -12.35 3.83 26.64
CA GLU A 289 -12.17 5.25 26.28
C GLU A 289 -13.02 5.65 25.08
N ARG A 290 -13.03 4.80 24.02
CA ARG A 290 -13.87 5.03 22.84
C ARG A 290 -15.35 4.91 23.16
N HIS A 291 -15.74 3.92 23.95
CA HIS A 291 -17.14 3.65 24.24
C HIS A 291 -17.77 4.74 25.13
N TYR A 292 -17.05 5.19 26.15
CA TYR A 292 -17.57 6.13 27.15
C TYR A 292 -17.14 7.59 26.94
N GLY A 293 -16.28 7.86 25.95
CA GLY A 293 -15.77 9.22 25.69
C GLY A 293 -14.90 9.77 26.83
N CYS A 294 -14.12 8.89 27.47
CA CYS A 294 -13.27 9.24 28.61
C CYS A 294 -11.78 9.06 28.29
N THR A 295 -10.93 9.47 29.21
CA THR A 295 -9.49 9.20 29.19
C THR A 295 -9.12 8.39 30.41
N ILE A 296 -8.45 7.25 30.21
CA ILE A 296 -8.06 6.34 31.27
C ILE A 296 -6.55 6.28 31.39
N ARG A 297 -6.01 6.71 32.51
CA ARG A 297 -4.60 6.61 32.85
C ARG A 297 -4.35 5.48 33.84
N VAL A 298 -3.21 4.84 33.73
CA VAL A 298 -2.81 3.74 34.61
C VAL A 298 -1.55 4.15 35.35
N GLN A 299 -1.62 4.18 36.68
CA GLN A 299 -0.49 4.56 37.54
C GLN A 299 0.56 3.45 37.58
N ASP A 300 0.12 2.18 37.72
CA ASP A 300 0.98 0.99 37.72
C ASP A 300 0.93 0.31 36.34
N THR A 301 1.95 0.48 35.54
CA THR A 301 2.06 -0.09 34.18
C THR A 301 1.99 -1.62 34.16
N GLY A 302 2.30 -2.30 35.27
CA GLY A 302 2.14 -3.74 35.41
C GLY A 302 0.69 -4.21 35.26
N LEU A 303 -0.28 -3.33 35.54
CA LEU A 303 -1.70 -3.63 35.32
C LEU A 303 -2.06 -3.80 33.83
N LEU A 304 -1.38 -3.13 32.92
CA LEU A 304 -1.67 -3.15 31.48
C LEU A 304 -1.63 -4.57 30.88
N ASN A 305 -0.80 -5.43 31.44
CA ASN A 305 -0.64 -6.82 30.98
C ASN A 305 -1.69 -7.78 31.56
N ARG A 306 -2.48 -7.35 32.53
CA ARG A 306 -3.53 -8.19 33.11
C ARG A 306 -4.58 -8.53 32.05
N ARG A 307 -5.00 -9.79 32.05
CA ARG A 307 -6.08 -10.26 31.17
C ARG A 307 -7.38 -10.32 31.93
N LEU A 308 -8.41 -9.71 31.37
CA LEU A 308 -9.75 -9.69 31.96
C LEU A 308 -10.77 -10.25 30.97
N SER A 309 -11.83 -10.80 31.51
CA SER A 309 -13.01 -11.24 30.77
C SER A 309 -14.25 -10.61 31.40
N GLY A 310 -15.18 -10.21 30.57
CA GLY A 310 -16.44 -9.63 31.06
C GLY A 310 -17.39 -9.34 29.91
N ILE A 311 -18.66 -9.23 30.22
CA ILE A 311 -19.72 -8.84 29.31
C ILE A 311 -20.47 -7.71 29.96
N PHE A 312 -20.62 -6.60 29.27
CA PHE A 312 -21.29 -5.40 29.72
C PHE A 312 -22.27 -4.96 28.64
N GLN A 313 -23.49 -4.67 29.04
CA GLN A 313 -24.55 -4.22 28.15
C GLN A 313 -25.31 -3.09 28.81
N ASP A 314 -25.18 -1.88 28.28
CA ASP A 314 -25.79 -0.66 28.79
C ASP A 314 -25.34 -0.22 30.21
N GLU A 315 -24.31 -0.89 30.81
CA GLU A 315 -23.72 -0.45 32.07
C GLU A 315 -22.97 0.87 31.88
N SER A 316 -23.03 1.70 32.90
CA SER A 316 -22.23 2.93 32.99
C SER A 316 -20.73 2.63 33.18
N LEU A 317 -19.86 3.60 32.83
CA LEU A 317 -18.44 3.47 33.11
C LEU A 317 -18.13 3.13 34.57
N THR A 318 -18.87 3.74 35.52
CA THR A 318 -18.69 3.50 36.95
C THR A 318 -18.98 2.03 37.33
N GLU A 319 -20.04 1.44 36.78
CA GLU A 319 -20.40 0.03 37.04
C GLU A 319 -19.34 -0.92 36.46
N VAL A 320 -18.81 -0.64 35.25
CA VAL A 320 -17.73 -1.41 34.65
C VAL A 320 -16.47 -1.34 35.52
N LEU A 321 -16.08 -0.13 35.96
CA LEU A 321 -14.90 0.05 36.82
C LEU A 321 -15.07 -0.56 38.20
N GLU A 322 -16.29 -0.52 38.75
CA GLU A 322 -16.59 -1.19 40.01
C GLU A 322 -16.46 -2.72 39.85
N THR A 323 -16.90 -3.27 38.74
CA THR A 323 -16.68 -4.68 38.43
C THR A 323 -15.18 -5.01 38.36
N PHE A 324 -14.34 -4.17 37.76
CA PHE A 324 -12.89 -4.38 37.75
C PHE A 324 -12.29 -4.28 39.16
N ARG A 325 -12.80 -3.38 39.99
CA ARG A 325 -12.38 -3.28 41.38
C ARG A 325 -12.69 -4.56 42.17
N LEU A 326 -13.90 -5.09 42.04
CA LEU A 326 -14.34 -6.28 42.76
C LEU A 326 -13.68 -7.57 42.24
N ALA A 327 -13.64 -7.75 40.91
CA ALA A 327 -13.16 -8.97 40.29
C ALA A 327 -11.62 -9.05 40.18
N ALA A 328 -10.95 -7.92 39.96
CA ALA A 328 -9.54 -7.88 39.69
C ALA A 328 -8.70 -7.06 40.69
N GLY A 329 -9.32 -6.43 41.68
CA GLY A 329 -8.65 -5.60 42.69
C GLY A 329 -8.03 -4.33 42.07
N ILE A 330 -8.54 -3.85 40.92
CA ILE A 330 -8.08 -2.62 40.27
C ILE A 330 -8.86 -1.46 40.85
N LYS A 331 -8.20 -0.61 41.63
CA LYS A 331 -8.80 0.59 42.17
C LYS A 331 -8.90 1.70 41.14
N TYR A 332 -9.82 2.63 41.32
CA TYR A 332 -10.01 3.73 40.39
C TYR A 332 -10.45 5.01 41.07
N THR A 333 -10.15 6.13 40.45
CA THR A 333 -10.76 7.43 40.76
C THR A 333 -11.25 8.06 39.45
N ILE A 334 -12.38 8.75 39.52
CA ILE A 334 -12.98 9.46 38.37
C ILE A 334 -13.01 10.95 38.69
N ASP A 335 -12.47 11.75 37.79
CA ASP A 335 -12.61 13.21 37.79
C ASP A 335 -13.15 13.66 36.42
N LYS A 336 -14.44 13.94 36.35
CA LYS A 336 -15.18 14.22 35.12
C LYS A 336 -14.99 13.08 34.12
N ASN A 337 -14.28 13.36 33.00
CA ASN A 337 -13.99 12.38 31.94
C ASN A 337 -12.61 11.72 32.09
N ASN A 338 -11.88 11.99 33.19
CA ASN A 338 -10.58 11.39 33.44
C ASN A 338 -10.69 10.30 34.51
N VAL A 339 -10.16 9.15 34.19
CA VAL A 339 -10.10 7.99 35.08
C VAL A 339 -8.64 7.67 35.38
N LEU A 340 -8.31 7.44 36.64
CA LEU A 340 -7.02 6.92 37.05
C LEU A 340 -7.23 5.50 37.63
N LEU A 341 -6.54 4.52 37.05
CA LEU A 341 -6.49 3.14 37.55
C LEU A 341 -5.21 2.91 38.34
N TYR A 342 -5.31 2.26 39.50
CA TYR A 342 -4.18 1.92 40.36
C TYR A 342 -4.43 0.62 41.13
N LYS A 343 -3.38 0.11 41.78
CA LYS A 343 -3.40 -1.17 42.50
C LYS A 343 -3.98 -1.05 43.92
#